data_0b1a6c936f9558d7f7e8d50fd3ea7fd5
#
_entry.id   0b1a6c936f9558d7f7e8d50fd3ea7fd5
#
_cell.length_a   1.000
_cell.length_b   1.000
_cell.length_c   1.000
_cell.angle_alpha   90.00
_cell.angle_beta   90.00
_cell.angle_gamma   90.00
#
_symmetry.space_group_name_H-M   'P 1'
#
loop_
_entity.id
_entity.type
_entity.pdbx_description
1 polymer ?
#
loop_
_entity_poly.entity_id
_entity_poly.type
_entity_poly.pdbx_seq_one_letter_code
_entity_poly.pdbx_strand_id
1 'polypeptide(L)'
;MKFTQIPSDTFSHLQLNAGLMLRDFDPKTATLKGTDIMGATSGGVEFKAKPSYTDFGEDIDNCPANMKELKRLDSIEVTMSGTLVTATAEVVRQLVGAADVDPKDLTHVVPRNDLTEADFMDVWWVGDYSDKNGDKNGGFLAIHMENALSTGGFSLKSDNKKKGQMDFELTAHYSMDAPDRVPYEVYVKAGTDEKAGA
;
A
#
# COMPACT_ATOMS: atom_id res chain seq x y z
N MET A 1 29.81 -17.18 -24.45
CA MET A 1 29.16 -16.99 -23.14
C MET A 1 27.81 -16.35 -23.38
N LYS A 2 26.74 -16.95 -22.91
CA LYS A 2 25.39 -16.33 -23.01
C LYS A 2 25.20 -15.43 -21.79
N PHE A 3 24.99 -14.13 -22.01
CA PHE A 3 24.74 -13.15 -20.94
C PHE A 3 23.26 -13.04 -20.56
N THR A 4 22.39 -13.85 -21.18
CA THR A 4 20.96 -13.96 -20.89
C THR A 4 20.70 -15.25 -20.12
N GLN A 5 20.98 -15.23 -18.81
CA GLN A 5 20.70 -16.36 -17.93
C GLN A 5 19.71 -15.89 -16.87
N ILE A 6 18.61 -16.62 -16.74
CA ILE A 6 17.60 -16.40 -15.70
C ILE A 6 17.90 -17.41 -14.57
N PRO A 7 17.90 -17.00 -13.29
CA PRO A 7 18.01 -17.92 -12.18
C PRO A 7 16.95 -19.03 -12.27
N SER A 8 17.32 -20.26 -11.92
CA SER A 8 16.43 -21.43 -12.06
C SER A 8 15.21 -21.38 -11.15
N ASP A 9 15.30 -20.61 -10.07
CA ASP A 9 14.27 -20.41 -9.05
C ASP A 9 13.45 -19.11 -9.25
N THR A 10 13.62 -18.43 -10.38
CA THR A 10 12.95 -17.14 -10.66
C THR A 10 11.43 -17.26 -10.46
N PHE A 11 10.80 -18.32 -10.95
CA PHE A 11 9.35 -18.47 -10.87
C PHE A 11 8.84 -18.61 -9.41
N SER A 12 9.66 -19.16 -8.53
CA SER A 12 9.34 -19.27 -7.10
C SER A 12 9.43 -17.95 -6.34
N HIS A 13 9.93 -16.88 -6.98
CA HIS A 13 10.14 -15.57 -6.37
C HIS A 13 9.44 -14.42 -7.13
N LEU A 14 8.51 -14.74 -8.02
CA LEU A 14 7.72 -13.72 -8.71
C LEU A 14 6.53 -13.28 -7.88
N GLN A 15 6.30 -11.96 -7.84
CA GLN A 15 5.01 -11.42 -7.46
C GLN A 15 4.07 -11.50 -8.66
N LEU A 16 2.90 -12.06 -8.46
CA LEU A 16 1.93 -12.34 -9.51
C LEU A 16 0.62 -11.60 -9.24
N ASN A 17 -0.13 -11.31 -10.30
CA ASN A 17 -1.43 -10.67 -10.25
C ASN A 17 -1.43 -9.23 -9.69
N ALA A 18 -2.60 -8.59 -9.71
CA ALA A 18 -2.77 -7.20 -9.27
C ALA A 18 -2.89 -7.06 -7.75
N GLY A 19 -3.08 -8.17 -7.02
CA GLY A 19 -3.31 -8.15 -5.59
C GLY A 19 -4.67 -7.59 -5.16
N LEU A 20 -4.85 -7.49 -3.86
CA LEU A 20 -6.04 -6.97 -3.21
C LEU A 20 -5.66 -5.83 -2.27
N MET A 21 -6.53 -4.81 -2.17
CA MET A 21 -6.43 -3.79 -1.13
C MET A 21 -7.37 -4.15 0.02
N LEU A 22 -6.83 -4.18 1.24
CA LEU A 22 -7.52 -4.62 2.44
C LEU A 22 -7.40 -3.57 3.55
N ARG A 23 -8.38 -3.56 4.46
CA ARG A 23 -8.35 -2.77 5.69
C ARG A 23 -7.61 -3.48 6.82
N ASP A 24 -7.65 -4.81 6.80
CA ASP A 24 -7.00 -5.65 7.81
C ASP A 24 -6.45 -6.92 7.16
N PHE A 25 -5.25 -7.32 7.58
CA PHE A 25 -4.63 -8.56 7.15
C PHE A 25 -3.62 -9.03 8.21
N ASP A 26 -3.74 -10.28 8.62
CA ASP A 26 -2.77 -10.90 9.52
C ASP A 26 -1.77 -11.76 8.73
N PRO A 27 -0.50 -11.32 8.59
CA PRO A 27 0.51 -12.06 7.84
C PRO A 27 0.91 -13.40 8.49
N LYS A 28 0.55 -13.63 9.76
CA LYS A 28 0.85 -14.89 10.45
C LYS A 28 -0.12 -15.99 10.05
N THR A 29 -1.40 -15.68 10.03
CA THR A 29 -2.46 -16.62 9.66
C THR A 29 -2.75 -16.61 8.17
N ALA A 30 -2.39 -15.54 7.46
CA ALA A 30 -2.71 -15.29 6.05
C ALA A 30 -4.21 -15.45 5.73
N THR A 31 -5.07 -15.11 6.71
CA THR A 31 -6.51 -15.27 6.57
C THR A 31 -7.11 -14.02 5.93
N LEU A 32 -7.82 -14.22 4.83
CA LEU A 32 -8.56 -13.19 4.11
C LEU A 32 -10.04 -13.25 4.50
N LYS A 33 -10.59 -12.11 4.92
CA LYS A 33 -12.03 -11.93 5.10
C LYS A 33 -12.56 -11.03 4.00
N GLY A 34 -13.62 -11.43 3.34
CA GLY A 34 -14.22 -10.64 2.25
C GLY A 34 -14.70 -9.25 2.68
N THR A 35 -15.01 -9.07 3.98
CA THR A 35 -15.39 -7.76 4.58
C THR A 35 -14.25 -6.76 4.64
N ASP A 36 -13.00 -7.25 4.62
CA ASP A 36 -11.82 -6.41 4.76
C ASP A 36 -11.33 -5.86 3.41
N ILE A 37 -11.88 -6.37 2.29
CA ILE A 37 -11.57 -5.86 0.96
C ILE A 37 -12.12 -4.44 0.80
N MET A 38 -11.23 -3.49 0.51
CA MET A 38 -11.60 -2.09 0.31
C MET A 38 -12.45 -1.90 -0.95
N GLY A 39 -12.06 -2.55 -2.05
CA GLY A 39 -12.77 -2.45 -3.31
C GLY A 39 -12.02 -3.13 -4.45
N ALA A 40 -12.67 -3.21 -5.62
CA ALA A 40 -12.04 -3.72 -6.82
C ALA A 40 -11.20 -2.63 -7.49
N THR A 41 -9.97 -2.99 -7.88
CA THR A 41 -9.03 -2.12 -8.58
C THR A 41 -9.00 -2.40 -10.09
N SER A 42 -8.46 -1.48 -10.86
CA SER A 42 -8.25 -1.62 -12.31
C SER A 42 -6.90 -1.02 -12.69
N GLY A 43 -6.10 -1.76 -13.43
CA GLY A 43 -4.78 -1.31 -13.87
C GLY A 43 -3.65 -1.58 -12.86
N GLY A 44 -3.97 -2.24 -11.74
CA GLY A 44 -3.01 -2.54 -10.67
C GLY A 44 -2.92 -1.42 -9.62
N VAL A 45 -2.02 -1.63 -8.67
CA VAL A 45 -1.71 -0.70 -7.58
C VAL A 45 -0.21 -0.45 -7.59
N GLU A 46 0.20 0.79 -7.46
CA GLU A 46 1.60 1.20 -7.35
C GLU A 46 1.91 1.57 -5.90
N PHE A 47 2.97 1.01 -5.35
CA PHE A 47 3.53 1.37 -4.04
C PHE A 47 4.90 2.01 -4.22
N LYS A 48 5.15 3.09 -3.51
CA LYS A 48 6.44 3.77 -3.48
C LYS A 48 6.84 4.10 -2.05
N ALA A 49 8.09 3.82 -1.70
CA ALA A 49 8.73 4.32 -0.49
C ALA A 49 10.00 5.06 -0.91
N LYS A 50 9.97 6.39 -0.87
CA LYS A 50 11.03 7.27 -1.37
C LYS A 50 11.80 7.88 -0.21
N PRO A 51 13.06 7.48 0.01
CA PRO A 51 13.91 8.08 1.05
C PRO A 51 14.37 9.49 0.67
N SER A 52 14.44 10.37 1.65
CA SER A 52 15.07 11.68 1.60
C SER A 52 16.32 11.68 2.46
N TYR A 53 17.40 12.27 1.96
CA TYR A 53 18.70 12.29 2.61
C TYR A 53 19.25 13.70 2.70
N THR A 54 19.91 14.02 3.82
CA THR A 54 20.79 15.18 3.95
C THR A 54 22.25 14.76 3.84
N ASP A 55 23.03 15.52 3.06
CA ASP A 55 24.49 15.38 2.96
C ASP A 55 25.15 16.50 3.76
N PHE A 56 25.72 16.17 4.91
CA PHE A 56 26.44 17.14 5.76
C PHE A 56 27.84 17.47 5.25
N GLY A 57 28.28 16.85 4.15
CA GLY A 57 29.57 17.16 3.51
C GLY A 57 29.53 18.34 2.55
N GLU A 58 28.35 18.83 2.16
CA GLU A 58 28.22 19.91 1.17
C GLU A 58 28.87 21.21 1.61
N ASP A 59 28.88 21.54 2.91
CA ASP A 59 29.43 22.77 3.49
C ASP A 59 30.85 22.60 4.07
N ILE A 60 31.50 21.46 3.82
CA ILE A 60 32.85 21.20 4.31
C ILE A 60 33.87 21.41 3.20
N ASP A 61 34.81 22.34 3.40
CA ASP A 61 35.90 22.61 2.44
C ASP A 61 36.68 21.33 2.12
N ASN A 62 36.96 21.12 0.83
CA ASN A 62 37.69 19.96 0.31
C ASN A 62 37.02 18.60 0.58
N CYS A 63 35.78 18.56 1.02
CA CYS A 63 35.03 17.34 1.21
C CYS A 63 34.38 16.92 -0.14
N PRO A 64 34.66 15.69 -0.65
CA PRO A 64 33.93 15.18 -1.81
C PRO A 64 32.43 15.02 -1.49
N ALA A 65 31.57 15.35 -2.45
CA ALA A 65 30.14 15.13 -2.31
C ALA A 65 29.77 13.66 -2.17
N ASN A 66 28.68 13.37 -1.47
CA ASN A 66 28.13 12.03 -1.26
C ASN A 66 29.02 11.07 -0.46
N MET A 67 29.76 11.55 0.50
CA MET A 67 30.47 10.69 1.43
C MET A 67 29.45 9.94 2.33
N LYS A 68 29.57 8.61 2.39
CA LYS A 68 28.61 7.75 3.11
C LYS A 68 28.54 8.06 4.62
N GLU A 69 29.67 8.49 5.22
CA GLU A 69 29.81 8.81 6.64
C GLU A 69 29.12 10.12 7.02
N LEU A 70 28.85 11.00 6.04
CA LEU A 70 28.21 12.31 6.23
C LEU A 70 26.77 12.34 5.74
N LYS A 71 26.24 11.20 5.23
CA LYS A 71 24.89 11.10 4.73
C LYS A 71 23.93 10.58 5.78
N ARG A 72 22.85 11.30 6.03
CA ARG A 72 21.79 10.91 6.96
C ARG A 72 20.46 10.72 6.21
N LEU A 73 19.72 9.70 6.57
CA LEU A 73 18.33 9.52 6.18
C LEU A 73 17.46 10.44 7.04
N ASP A 74 16.68 11.34 6.41
CA ASP A 74 15.81 12.28 7.13
C ASP A 74 14.38 11.75 7.27
N SER A 75 13.83 11.23 6.17
CA SER A 75 12.46 10.70 6.13
C SER A 75 12.29 9.73 4.98
N ILE A 76 11.22 8.97 5.02
CA ILE A 76 10.76 8.16 3.89
C ILE A 76 9.32 8.57 3.58
N GLU A 77 9.09 9.10 2.37
CA GLU A 77 7.76 9.35 1.85
C GLU A 77 7.17 8.04 1.33
N VAL A 78 6.02 7.65 1.86
CA VAL A 78 5.38 6.36 1.53
C VAL A 78 4.04 6.62 0.91
N THR A 79 3.85 6.18 -0.34
CA THR A 79 2.62 6.38 -1.09
C THR A 79 2.12 5.08 -1.72
N MET A 80 0.80 4.98 -1.84
CA MET A 80 0.14 3.91 -2.58
C MET A 80 -0.94 4.51 -3.47
N SER A 81 -0.92 4.20 -4.76
CA SER A 81 -1.83 4.79 -5.73
C SER A 81 -2.38 3.76 -6.70
N GLY A 82 -3.53 4.07 -7.28
CA GLY A 82 -4.20 3.20 -8.24
C GLY A 82 -5.60 3.71 -8.61
N THR A 83 -6.40 2.83 -9.20
CA THR A 83 -7.76 3.17 -9.60
C THR A 83 -8.74 2.15 -9.02
N LEU A 84 -9.72 2.62 -8.26
CA LEU A 84 -10.86 1.84 -7.79
C LEU A 84 -12.02 1.91 -8.81
N VAL A 85 -12.77 0.81 -8.91
CA VAL A 85 -13.93 0.72 -9.82
C VAL A 85 -15.21 0.35 -9.09
N THR A 86 -15.15 0.18 -7.78
CA THR A 86 -16.32 -0.03 -6.92
C THR A 86 -16.45 1.15 -5.96
N ALA A 87 -17.65 1.68 -5.83
CA ALA A 87 -17.97 2.80 -4.95
C ALA A 87 -18.92 2.34 -3.84
N THR A 88 -18.52 2.48 -2.61
CA THR A 88 -19.37 2.41 -1.42
C THR A 88 -19.22 3.72 -0.64
N ALA A 89 -20.16 4.06 0.21
CA ALA A 89 -20.06 5.28 1.02
C ALA A 89 -18.75 5.31 1.84
N GLU A 90 -18.35 4.16 2.37
CA GLU A 90 -17.10 4.03 3.12
C GLU A 90 -15.85 4.26 2.24
N VAL A 91 -15.82 3.71 1.03
CA VAL A 91 -14.72 3.97 0.07
C VAL A 91 -14.68 5.45 -0.30
N VAL A 92 -15.83 6.06 -0.60
CA VAL A 92 -15.89 7.49 -0.92
C VAL A 92 -15.42 8.33 0.26
N ARG A 93 -15.84 8.03 1.51
CA ARG A 93 -15.37 8.69 2.72
C ARG A 93 -13.84 8.64 2.81
N GLN A 94 -13.26 7.47 2.61
CA GLN A 94 -11.82 7.26 2.66
C GLN A 94 -11.08 8.05 1.58
N LEU A 95 -11.64 8.13 0.36
CA LEU A 95 -11.04 8.89 -0.75
C LEU A 95 -11.16 10.41 -0.57
N VAL A 96 -12.21 10.89 0.09
CA VAL A 96 -12.35 12.32 0.42
C VAL A 96 -11.28 12.75 1.44
N GLY A 97 -10.85 11.83 2.32
CA GLY A 97 -9.89 12.07 3.39
C GLY A 97 -10.57 12.58 4.66
N ALA A 98 -11.01 13.83 4.71
CA ALA A 98 -11.74 14.39 5.84
C ALA A 98 -13.26 14.36 5.58
N ALA A 99 -13.93 13.28 5.97
CA ALA A 99 -15.38 13.13 5.77
C ALA A 99 -16.03 12.18 6.77
N ASP A 100 -17.29 12.38 7.03
CA ASP A 100 -18.14 11.50 7.82
C ASP A 100 -19.22 10.85 6.97
N VAL A 101 -19.66 9.66 7.38
CA VAL A 101 -20.91 9.07 6.89
C VAL A 101 -22.02 9.47 7.85
N ASP A 102 -23.10 10.04 7.34
CA ASP A 102 -24.24 10.46 8.17
C ASP A 102 -24.83 9.23 8.90
N PRO A 103 -24.85 9.21 10.24
CA PRO A 103 -25.36 8.07 10.99
C PRO A 103 -26.85 7.80 10.79
N LYS A 104 -27.61 8.77 10.25
CA LYS A 104 -29.03 8.62 9.88
C LYS A 104 -29.24 8.18 8.44
N ASP A 105 -28.25 8.39 7.58
CA ASP A 105 -28.27 7.97 6.19
C ASP A 105 -26.88 7.46 5.80
N LEU A 106 -26.67 6.16 5.90
CA LEU A 106 -25.40 5.51 5.60
C LEU A 106 -24.98 5.60 4.12
N THR A 107 -25.79 6.22 3.28
CA THR A 107 -25.46 6.50 1.86
C THR A 107 -24.91 7.91 1.66
N HIS A 108 -24.98 8.77 2.69
CA HIS A 108 -24.63 10.17 2.61
C HIS A 108 -23.25 10.42 3.23
N VAL A 109 -22.29 10.89 2.43
CA VAL A 109 -20.94 11.26 2.85
C VAL A 109 -20.83 12.78 2.88
N VAL A 110 -20.42 13.32 4.03
CA VAL A 110 -20.32 14.77 4.27
C VAL A 110 -18.85 15.13 4.50
N PRO A 111 -18.20 15.89 3.59
CA PRO A 111 -16.85 16.38 3.81
C PRO A 111 -16.76 17.36 4.98
N ARG A 112 -15.63 17.34 5.68
CA ARG A 112 -15.25 18.26 6.77
C ARG A 112 -14.06 19.12 6.35
N ASN A 113 -13.84 20.23 7.04
CA ASN A 113 -12.67 21.12 6.84
C ASN A 113 -11.55 20.85 7.85
N ASP A 114 -11.70 19.85 8.71
CA ASP A 114 -10.74 19.47 9.74
C ASP A 114 -10.43 17.98 9.65
N LEU A 115 -9.21 17.63 10.02
CA LEU A 115 -8.77 16.24 10.15
C LEU A 115 -8.97 15.75 11.57
N THR A 116 -9.35 14.51 11.70
CA THR A 116 -9.40 13.78 12.97
C THR A 116 -8.52 12.53 12.89
N GLU A 117 -8.19 11.95 14.03
CA GLU A 117 -7.43 10.69 14.10
C GLU A 117 -8.13 9.55 13.35
N ALA A 118 -9.46 9.55 13.31
CA ALA A 118 -10.25 8.54 12.60
C ALA A 118 -10.19 8.63 11.05
N ASP A 119 -9.59 9.68 10.51
CA ASP A 119 -9.37 9.82 9.06
C ASP A 119 -8.11 9.08 8.60
N PHE A 120 -7.19 8.82 9.52
CA PHE A 120 -6.02 7.99 9.27
C PHE A 120 -6.39 6.51 9.43
N MET A 121 -5.98 5.69 8.50
CA MET A 121 -6.32 4.27 8.46
C MET A 121 -5.11 3.41 8.16
N ASP A 122 -5.15 2.16 8.60
CA ASP A 122 -4.21 1.16 8.13
C ASP A 122 -4.70 0.58 6.81
N VAL A 123 -3.78 0.41 5.87
CA VAL A 123 -4.06 -0.13 4.54
C VAL A 123 -3.05 -1.23 4.22
N TRP A 124 -3.58 -2.33 3.75
CA TRP A 124 -2.81 -3.46 3.26
C TRP A 124 -2.99 -3.64 1.77
N TRP A 125 -1.91 -3.91 1.08
CA TRP A 125 -1.93 -4.51 -0.24
C TRP A 125 -1.35 -5.92 -0.15
N VAL A 126 -2.07 -6.91 -0.68
CA VAL A 126 -1.65 -8.31 -0.63
C VAL A 126 -1.75 -8.90 -2.03
N GLY A 127 -0.67 -9.44 -2.53
CA GLY A 127 -0.59 -10.09 -3.84
C GLY A 127 -0.01 -11.50 -3.76
N ASP A 128 -0.35 -12.32 -4.73
CA ASP A 128 0.21 -13.67 -4.86
C ASP A 128 1.72 -13.62 -5.11
N TYR A 129 2.46 -14.43 -4.42
CA TYR A 129 3.91 -14.51 -4.53
C TYR A 129 4.34 -15.97 -4.66
N SER A 130 5.29 -16.21 -5.57
CA SER A 130 5.77 -17.55 -5.89
C SER A 130 4.82 -18.37 -6.79
N ASP A 131 5.25 -19.55 -7.16
CA ASP A 131 4.50 -20.54 -7.96
C ASP A 131 3.47 -21.33 -7.15
N LYS A 132 3.40 -21.10 -5.83
CA LYS A 132 2.48 -21.75 -4.90
C LYS A 132 1.36 -20.78 -4.52
N ASN A 133 0.17 -21.00 -5.02
CA ASN A 133 -0.98 -20.12 -4.86
C ASN A 133 -2.22 -20.81 -4.27
N GLY A 134 -2.02 -21.84 -3.45
CA GLY A 134 -3.11 -22.52 -2.74
C GLY A 134 -3.47 -21.80 -1.44
N ASP A 135 -4.74 -21.92 -1.02
CA ASP A 135 -5.30 -21.25 0.18
C ASP A 135 -4.52 -21.49 1.48
N LYS A 136 -3.83 -22.61 1.58
CA LYS A 136 -3.10 -23.01 2.80
C LYS A 136 -1.58 -23.02 2.64
N ASN A 137 -1.09 -23.15 1.42
CA ASN A 137 0.33 -23.28 1.11
C ASN A 137 0.85 -22.21 0.15
N GLY A 138 -0.02 -21.29 -0.29
CA GLY A 138 0.35 -20.19 -1.18
C GLY A 138 1.28 -19.20 -0.52
N GLY A 139 2.19 -18.64 -1.31
CA GLY A 139 3.00 -17.50 -0.93
C GLY A 139 2.26 -16.18 -1.11
N PHE A 140 2.68 -15.17 -0.36
CA PHE A 140 2.16 -13.82 -0.53
C PHE A 140 3.27 -12.78 -0.37
N LEU A 141 3.10 -11.67 -1.05
CA LEU A 141 3.76 -10.41 -0.78
C LEU A 141 2.70 -9.47 -0.20
N ALA A 142 2.90 -9.00 1.02
CA ALA A 142 2.00 -8.04 1.65
C ALA A 142 2.74 -6.76 2.02
N ILE A 143 2.10 -5.63 1.79
CA ILE A 143 2.58 -4.30 2.16
C ILE A 143 1.57 -3.71 3.12
N HIS A 144 2.02 -3.35 4.31
CA HIS A 144 1.25 -2.64 5.32
C HIS A 144 1.64 -1.17 5.31
N MET A 145 0.69 -0.28 5.16
CA MET A 145 0.85 1.15 5.36
C MET A 145 0.10 1.57 6.61
N GLU A 146 0.81 2.21 7.54
CA GLU A 146 0.25 2.73 8.79
C GLU A 146 -0.14 4.20 8.63
N ASN A 147 -1.21 4.60 9.30
CA ASN A 147 -1.69 5.99 9.31
C ASN A 147 -1.83 6.58 7.89
N ALA A 148 -2.39 5.80 6.97
CA ALA A 148 -2.61 6.24 5.60
C ALA A 148 -3.78 7.23 5.53
N LEU A 149 -3.55 8.34 4.83
CA LEU A 149 -4.55 9.36 4.53
C LEU A 149 -4.65 9.55 3.01
N SER A 150 -5.85 9.80 2.51
CA SER A 150 -6.04 10.16 1.10
C SER A 150 -5.47 11.55 0.82
N THR A 151 -4.42 11.62 0.01
CA THR A 151 -3.80 12.87 -0.44
C THR A 151 -4.18 13.23 -1.88
N GLY A 152 -4.64 12.24 -2.66
CA GLY A 152 -5.17 12.46 -4.01
C GLY A 152 -6.59 13.04 -4.04
N GLY A 153 -7.32 12.95 -2.94
CA GLY A 153 -8.72 13.36 -2.84
C GLY A 153 -9.67 12.45 -3.63
N PHE A 154 -10.94 12.82 -3.65
CA PHE A 154 -11.97 12.09 -4.39
C PHE A 154 -12.09 12.58 -5.83
N SER A 155 -11.93 11.68 -6.78
CA SER A 155 -12.17 11.93 -8.19
C SER A 155 -13.05 10.83 -8.77
N LEU A 156 -13.97 11.18 -9.67
CA LEU A 156 -14.79 10.21 -10.39
C LEU A 156 -14.77 10.53 -11.88
N LYS A 157 -14.25 9.60 -12.68
CA LYS A 157 -14.33 9.64 -14.13
C LYS A 157 -15.35 8.63 -14.62
N SER A 158 -16.32 9.10 -15.37
CA SER A 158 -17.37 8.27 -15.94
C SER A 158 -17.49 8.50 -17.44
N ASP A 159 -17.41 7.43 -18.22
CA ASP A 159 -17.55 7.43 -19.67
C ASP A 159 -18.78 6.61 -20.10
N ASN A 160 -19.36 6.93 -21.28
CA ASN A 160 -20.49 6.18 -21.81
C ASN A 160 -20.12 4.70 -22.04
N LYS A 161 -20.95 3.79 -21.51
CA LYS A 161 -20.79 2.32 -21.61
C LYS A 161 -19.51 1.77 -20.97
N LYS A 162 -18.86 2.53 -20.09
CA LYS A 162 -17.71 2.08 -19.31
C LYS A 162 -18.01 2.12 -17.82
N LYS A 163 -17.23 1.37 -17.03
CA LYS A 163 -17.24 1.45 -15.58
C LYS A 163 -16.68 2.81 -15.12
N GLY A 164 -17.25 3.37 -14.08
CA GLY A 164 -16.67 4.52 -13.39
C GLY A 164 -15.31 4.18 -12.81
N GLN A 165 -14.41 5.15 -12.77
CA GLN A 165 -13.05 5.03 -12.24
C GLN A 165 -12.84 6.13 -11.20
N MET A 166 -12.27 5.75 -10.07
CA MET A 166 -11.91 6.65 -8.99
C MET A 166 -10.43 6.44 -8.72
N ASP A 167 -9.63 7.42 -9.14
CA ASP A 167 -8.20 7.39 -8.86
C ASP A 167 -7.97 7.72 -7.39
N PHE A 168 -7.02 7.02 -6.76
CA PHE A 168 -6.64 7.24 -5.37
C PHE A 168 -5.13 7.40 -5.24
N GLU A 169 -4.75 8.21 -4.29
CA GLU A 169 -3.40 8.31 -3.76
C GLU A 169 -3.49 8.40 -2.24
N LEU A 170 -2.90 7.44 -1.57
CA LEU A 170 -2.80 7.36 -0.12
C LEU A 170 -1.36 7.63 0.28
N THR A 171 -1.16 8.47 1.28
CA THR A 171 0.15 8.74 1.87
C THR A 171 0.15 8.27 3.32
N ALA A 172 1.15 7.48 3.70
CA ALA A 172 1.35 7.07 5.09
C ALA A 172 2.04 8.17 5.90
N HIS A 173 1.68 8.28 7.18
CA HIS A 173 2.18 9.34 8.05
C HIS A 173 2.88 8.78 9.29
N TYR A 174 3.96 9.45 9.70
CA TYR A 174 4.61 9.18 10.97
C TYR A 174 3.69 9.54 12.13
N SER A 175 3.82 8.82 13.25
CA SER A 175 3.11 9.14 14.48
C SER A 175 4.03 9.82 15.49
N MET A 176 3.50 10.77 16.26
CA MET A 176 4.22 11.37 17.39
C MET A 176 4.51 10.37 18.50
N ASP A 177 3.72 9.30 18.60
CA ASP A 177 3.92 8.23 19.57
C ASP A 177 5.11 7.32 19.23
N ALA A 178 5.50 7.29 17.95
CA ALA A 178 6.63 6.51 17.44
C ALA A 178 7.33 7.25 16.28
N PRO A 179 8.00 8.39 16.55
CA PRO A 179 8.52 9.27 15.51
C PRO A 179 9.63 8.64 14.65
N ASP A 180 10.32 7.64 15.17
CA ASP A 180 11.40 6.94 14.47
C ASP A 180 10.92 5.73 13.68
N ARG A 181 9.63 5.37 13.78
CA ARG A 181 9.06 4.24 13.05
C ARG A 181 8.60 4.68 11.68
N VAL A 182 9.19 4.08 10.65
CA VAL A 182 8.75 4.30 9.26
C VAL A 182 7.36 3.69 9.09
N PRO A 183 6.38 4.41 8.53
CA PRO A 183 4.98 4.01 8.55
C PRO A 183 4.63 2.97 7.46
N TYR A 184 5.50 1.98 7.23
CA TYR A 184 5.19 0.82 6.40
C TYR A 184 6.02 -0.39 6.76
N GLU A 185 5.49 -1.56 6.45
CA GLU A 185 6.17 -2.85 6.57
C GLU A 185 5.91 -3.69 5.31
N VAL A 186 6.85 -4.57 4.98
CA VAL A 186 6.72 -5.50 3.85
C VAL A 186 6.93 -6.91 4.34
N TYR A 187 6.00 -7.78 4.03
CA TYR A 187 6.05 -9.21 4.33
C TYR A 187 6.19 -10.00 3.03
N VAL A 188 7.20 -10.87 2.97
CA VAL A 188 7.45 -11.74 1.82
C VAL A 188 7.46 -13.18 2.33
N LYS A 189 6.45 -13.95 1.99
CA LYS A 189 6.31 -15.34 2.39
C LYS A 189 6.24 -16.22 1.14
N ALA A 190 7.25 -17.04 0.93
CA ALA A 190 7.21 -18.05 -0.14
C ALA A 190 6.16 -19.12 0.17
N GLY A 191 5.55 -19.66 -0.88
CA GLY A 191 4.68 -20.81 -0.76
C GLY A 191 5.46 -22.07 -0.38
N THR A 192 4.77 -23.06 0.18
CA THR A 192 5.35 -24.33 0.60
C THR A 192 4.78 -25.50 -0.21
N ASP A 193 5.54 -26.59 -0.33
CA ASP A 193 5.08 -27.82 -0.98
C ASP A 193 4.20 -28.68 -0.05
N GLU A 194 4.09 -28.31 1.23
CA GLU A 194 3.26 -29.03 2.18
C GLU A 194 1.78 -28.89 1.80
N LYS A 195 1.20 -29.98 1.34
CA LYS A 195 -0.26 -30.12 1.34
C LYS A 195 -0.70 -30.01 2.79
N ALA A 196 -1.53 -29.02 3.11
CA ALA A 196 -2.14 -28.95 4.43
C ALA A 196 -2.65 -30.34 4.80
N GLY A 197 -2.14 -30.85 5.92
CA GLY A 197 -2.33 -32.22 6.33
C GLY A 197 -3.78 -32.67 6.24
N ALA A 198 -3.93 -33.90 5.79
CA ALA A 198 -5.19 -34.61 5.71
C ALA A 198 -5.86 -34.70 7.08
#